data_829fb266352076921025706143ab3641
#
_entry.id   829fb266352076921025706143ab3641
#
_cell.length_a   1.000
_cell.length_b   1.000
_cell.length_c   1.000
_cell.angle_alpha   90.00
_cell.angle_beta   90.00
_cell.angle_gamma   90.00
#
_symmetry.space_group_name_H-M   'P 1'
#
loop_
_entity.id
_entity.type
_entity.pdbx_description
1 polymer ?
#
loop_
_entity_poly.entity_id
_entity_poly.type
_entity_poly.pdbx_seq_one_letter_code
_entity_poly.pdbx_strand_id
1 'polypeptide(L)'
;ITMDDLVEQIDKQGYVSINDCCCGAGANLIAAINSARRKLEDAGLNFQNHILIIGQDIEELVALMCYIQISLLGVAGNIKVGNALTEPMTPGDSMENYWFTPMYFSDVWHTRRTIRTFMDLFKEDAT
;
A
#
# COMPACT_ATOMS: atom_id res chain seq x y z
N ILE A 1 -0.32 14.54 -4.16
CA ILE A 1 -1.01 13.76 -5.23
C ILE A 1 -2.01 14.66 -5.94
N THR A 2 -1.82 14.86 -7.22
CA THR A 2 -2.80 15.59 -8.05
C THR A 2 -3.86 14.61 -8.55
N MET A 3 -4.99 15.16 -9.02
CA MET A 3 -6.07 14.35 -9.60
C MET A 3 -5.58 13.59 -10.85
N ASP A 4 -4.73 14.22 -11.66
CA ASP A 4 -4.18 13.61 -12.87
C ASP A 4 -3.26 12.43 -12.55
N ASP A 5 -2.42 12.54 -11.52
CA ASP A 5 -1.55 11.44 -11.07
C ASP A 5 -2.36 10.26 -10.55
N LEU A 6 -3.42 10.54 -9.82
CA LEU A 6 -4.32 9.54 -9.29
C LEU A 6 -5.01 8.76 -10.41
N VAL A 7 -5.56 9.46 -11.40
CA VAL A 7 -6.22 8.86 -12.56
C VAL A 7 -5.22 8.01 -13.35
N GLU A 8 -4.02 8.51 -13.57
CA GLU A 8 -2.97 7.79 -14.29
C GLU A 8 -2.61 6.46 -13.61
N GLN A 9 -2.42 6.47 -12.27
CA GLN A 9 -2.10 5.25 -11.54
C GLN A 9 -3.25 4.25 -11.57
N ILE A 10 -4.49 4.72 -11.44
CA ILE A 10 -5.67 3.85 -11.48
C ILE A 10 -5.82 3.21 -12.87
N ASP A 11 -5.59 3.96 -13.93
CA ASP A 11 -5.67 3.46 -15.31
C ASP A 11 -4.59 2.40 -15.59
N LYS A 12 -3.39 2.59 -15.05
CA LYS A 12 -2.26 1.68 -15.28
C LYS A 12 -2.35 0.39 -14.47
N GLN A 13 -2.69 0.48 -13.18
CA GLN A 13 -2.57 -0.65 -12.26
C GLN A 13 -3.82 -0.93 -11.43
N GLY A 14 -4.83 -0.08 -11.52
CA GLY A 14 -6.08 -0.24 -10.79
C GLY A 14 -6.08 0.35 -9.38
N TYR A 15 -4.96 0.90 -8.90
CA TYR A 15 -4.87 1.48 -7.56
C TYR A 15 -3.77 2.53 -7.47
N VAL A 16 -3.82 3.33 -6.39
CA VAL A 16 -2.79 4.31 -6.04
C VAL A 16 -1.92 3.72 -4.95
N SER A 17 -0.61 3.76 -5.13
CA SER A 17 0.35 3.33 -4.12
C SER A 17 0.90 4.55 -3.39
N ILE A 18 0.85 4.53 -2.06
CA ILE A 18 1.39 5.60 -1.20
C ILE A 18 2.48 5.00 -0.32
N ASN A 19 3.71 5.50 -0.50
CA ASN A 19 4.89 4.98 0.18
C ASN A 19 5.44 6.01 1.16
N ASP A 20 5.85 5.55 2.36
CA ASP A 20 6.55 6.37 3.34
C ASP A 20 7.61 5.52 4.05
N CYS A 21 8.89 5.81 3.81
CA CYS A 21 10.01 5.07 4.38
C CYS A 21 10.30 5.42 5.84
N CYS A 22 9.65 6.46 6.38
CA CYS A 22 9.76 6.89 7.78
C CYS A 22 8.36 7.24 8.28
N CYS A 23 7.47 6.23 8.30
CA CYS A 23 6.04 6.48 8.49
C CYS A 23 5.66 7.02 9.87
N GLY A 24 6.51 6.84 10.90
CA GLY A 24 6.17 7.24 12.26
C GLY A 24 4.86 6.61 12.68
N ALA A 25 4.03 7.35 13.41
CA ALA A 25 2.68 6.90 13.79
C ALA A 25 1.66 7.01 12.65
N GLY A 26 2.07 7.48 11.48
CA GLY A 26 1.23 7.48 10.27
C GLY A 26 0.54 8.79 9.93
N ALA A 27 0.91 9.90 10.55
CA ALA A 27 0.23 11.18 10.31
C ALA A 27 0.24 11.60 8.83
N ASN A 28 1.39 11.49 8.17
CA ASN A 28 1.52 11.82 6.75
C ASN A 28 0.75 10.85 5.86
N LEU A 29 0.79 9.55 6.19
CA LEU A 29 0.04 8.53 5.47
C LEU A 29 -1.46 8.75 5.61
N ILE A 30 -1.94 9.06 6.81
CA ILE A 30 -3.36 9.34 7.07
C ILE A 30 -3.82 10.56 6.27
N ALA A 31 -3.03 11.63 6.25
CA ALA A 31 -3.34 12.82 5.47
C ALA A 31 -3.43 12.51 3.97
N ALA A 32 -2.49 11.71 3.45
CA ALA A 32 -2.49 11.29 2.05
C ALA A 32 -3.69 10.39 1.73
N ILE A 33 -4.02 9.46 2.63
CA ILE A 33 -5.19 8.58 2.49
C ILE A 33 -6.46 9.42 2.42
N ASN A 34 -6.64 10.38 3.34
CA ASN A 34 -7.83 11.21 3.36
C ASN A 34 -7.96 12.07 2.10
N SER A 35 -6.85 12.58 1.58
CA SER A 35 -6.83 13.33 0.32
C SER A 35 -7.22 12.44 -0.87
N ALA A 36 -6.61 11.27 -0.98
CA ALA A 36 -6.93 10.32 -2.05
C ALA A 36 -8.36 9.80 -1.94
N ARG A 37 -8.82 9.52 -0.72
CA ARG A 37 -10.19 9.05 -0.45
C ARG A 37 -11.23 10.02 -1.00
N ARG A 38 -11.08 11.31 -0.71
CA ARG A 38 -12.03 12.32 -1.20
C ARG A 38 -12.10 12.34 -2.72
N LYS A 39 -10.94 12.29 -3.37
CA LYS A 39 -10.87 12.28 -4.84
C LYS A 39 -11.48 11.01 -5.45
N LEU A 40 -11.25 9.86 -4.82
CA LEU A 40 -11.82 8.59 -5.27
C LEU A 40 -13.34 8.55 -5.08
N GLU A 41 -13.83 9.02 -3.94
CA GLU A 41 -15.27 9.08 -3.67
C GLU A 41 -15.97 10.03 -4.65
N ASP A 42 -15.36 11.17 -4.97
CA ASP A 42 -15.87 12.09 -5.97
C ASP A 42 -15.97 11.46 -7.37
N ALA A 43 -15.08 10.53 -7.67
CA ALA A 43 -15.09 9.77 -8.92
C ALA A 43 -16.00 8.53 -8.87
N GLY A 44 -16.70 8.30 -7.77
CA GLY A 44 -17.60 7.15 -7.60
C GLY A 44 -16.89 5.83 -7.30
N LEU A 45 -15.63 5.88 -6.85
CA LEU A 45 -14.83 4.68 -6.56
C LEU A 45 -14.73 4.44 -5.05
N ASN A 46 -14.69 3.15 -4.66
CA ASN A 46 -14.47 2.77 -3.27
C ASN A 46 -12.97 2.85 -2.95
N PHE A 47 -12.57 3.75 -2.07
CA PHE A 47 -11.16 3.96 -1.73
C PHE A 47 -10.49 2.70 -1.15
N GLN A 48 -11.23 1.83 -0.48
CA GLN A 48 -10.68 0.59 0.10
C GLN A 48 -10.11 -0.35 -0.97
N ASN A 49 -10.65 -0.30 -2.18
CA ASN A 49 -10.23 -1.13 -3.30
C ASN A 49 -9.19 -0.46 -4.20
N HIS A 50 -8.82 0.78 -3.93
CA HIS A 50 -7.99 1.58 -4.83
C HIS A 50 -6.80 2.28 -4.18
N ILE A 51 -6.53 2.03 -2.89
CA ILE A 51 -5.37 2.59 -2.17
C ILE A 51 -4.54 1.45 -1.59
N LEU A 52 -3.24 1.46 -1.87
CA LEU A 52 -2.28 0.56 -1.26
C LEU A 52 -1.26 1.39 -0.49
N ILE A 53 -1.08 1.09 0.79
CA ILE A 53 -0.11 1.76 1.66
C ILE A 53 1.11 0.89 1.86
N ILE A 54 2.28 1.50 1.73
CA ILE A 54 3.56 0.85 2.01
C ILE A 54 4.34 1.78 2.92
N GLY A 55 4.53 1.37 4.16
CA GLY A 55 5.24 2.17 5.16
C GLY A 55 6.36 1.39 5.81
N GLN A 56 7.33 2.12 6.35
CA GLN A 56 8.43 1.53 7.09
C GLN A 56 8.87 2.49 8.20
N ASP A 57 9.22 1.95 9.36
CA ASP A 57 9.81 2.72 10.44
C ASP A 57 10.75 1.82 11.24
N ILE A 58 11.82 2.40 11.78
CA ILE A 58 12.81 1.66 12.56
C ILE A 58 12.29 1.31 13.95
N GLU A 59 11.38 2.11 14.51
CA GLU A 59 10.80 1.88 15.82
C GLU A 59 9.54 1.04 15.77
N GLU A 60 9.60 -0.16 16.35
CA GLU A 60 8.51 -1.13 16.32
C GLU A 60 7.20 -0.57 16.88
N LEU A 61 7.25 0.08 18.05
CA LEU A 61 6.03 0.62 18.68
C LEU A 61 5.34 1.63 17.79
N VAL A 62 6.12 2.55 17.23
CA VAL A 62 5.59 3.61 16.36
C VAL A 62 5.05 3.02 15.05
N ALA A 63 5.76 2.05 14.47
CA ALA A 63 5.32 1.35 13.27
C ALA A 63 3.99 0.62 13.50
N LEU A 64 3.83 -0.03 14.66
CA LEU A 64 2.59 -0.71 15.03
C LEU A 64 1.44 0.29 15.25
N MET A 65 1.72 1.46 15.79
CA MET A 65 0.71 2.53 15.89
C MET A 65 0.21 2.95 14.51
N CYS A 66 1.11 3.11 13.56
CA CYS A 66 0.76 3.38 12.17
C CYS A 66 -0.10 2.27 11.59
N TYR A 67 0.30 1.02 11.80
CA TYR A 67 -0.43 -0.16 11.35
C TYR A 67 -1.87 -0.19 11.88
N ILE A 68 -2.06 0.09 13.16
CA ILE A 68 -3.38 0.10 13.78
C ILE A 68 -4.25 1.19 13.14
N GLN A 69 -3.71 2.38 12.96
CA GLN A 69 -4.47 3.50 12.39
C GLN A 69 -4.90 3.25 10.95
N ILE A 70 -4.01 2.75 10.09
CA ILE A 70 -4.38 2.46 8.70
C ILE A 70 -5.33 1.26 8.60
N SER A 71 -5.22 0.30 9.52
CA SER A 71 -6.16 -0.83 9.60
C SER A 71 -7.57 -0.36 9.95
N LEU A 72 -7.69 0.57 10.89
CA LEU A 72 -8.99 1.14 11.28
C LEU A 72 -9.62 1.99 10.17
N LEU A 73 -8.81 2.60 9.32
CA LEU A 73 -9.31 3.32 8.15
C LEU A 73 -9.82 2.37 7.05
N GLY A 74 -9.51 1.09 7.16
CA GLY A 74 -9.98 0.09 6.21
C GLY A 74 -9.22 0.07 4.89
N VAL A 75 -7.96 0.51 4.87
CA VAL A 75 -7.15 0.49 3.65
C VAL A 75 -6.21 -0.73 3.61
N ALA A 76 -5.89 -1.17 2.40
CA ALA A 76 -4.92 -2.24 2.19
C ALA A 76 -3.50 -1.69 2.34
N GLY A 77 -2.63 -2.45 2.98
CA GLY A 77 -1.24 -2.04 3.08
C GLY A 77 -0.40 -2.92 3.96
N ASN A 78 0.87 -2.58 4.00
CA ASN A 78 1.83 -3.25 4.87
C ASN A 78 2.78 -2.22 5.50
N ILE A 79 3.20 -2.52 6.71
CA ILE A 79 4.17 -1.73 7.45
C ILE A 79 5.33 -2.65 7.82
N LYS A 80 6.54 -2.25 7.45
CA LYS A 80 7.76 -2.96 7.80
C LYS A 80 8.44 -2.29 8.98
N VAL A 81 8.88 -3.06 9.97
CA VAL A 81 9.75 -2.59 11.04
C VAL A 81 11.19 -2.79 10.61
N GLY A 82 11.95 -1.72 10.48
CA GLY A 82 13.34 -1.79 10.07
C GLY A 82 13.89 -0.44 9.61
N ASN A 83 15.21 -0.36 9.48
CA ASN A 83 15.89 0.83 9.01
C ASN A 83 15.83 0.89 7.47
N ALA A 84 15.19 1.92 6.92
CA ALA A 84 15.02 2.06 5.48
C ALA A 84 16.35 2.17 4.72
N LEU A 85 17.42 2.61 5.37
CA LEU A 85 18.75 2.74 4.75
C LEU A 85 19.51 1.41 4.71
N THR A 86 19.43 0.61 5.78
CA THR A 86 20.17 -0.64 5.93
C THR A 86 19.32 -1.88 5.64
N GLU A 87 18.01 -1.77 5.82
CA GLU A 87 17.06 -2.86 5.63
C GLU A 87 15.88 -2.40 4.76
N PRO A 88 16.14 -1.92 3.52
CA PRO A 88 15.04 -1.47 2.65
C PRO A 88 14.14 -2.62 2.26
N MET A 89 12.91 -2.29 1.88
CA MET A 89 11.97 -3.28 1.35
C MET A 89 12.49 -3.82 0.02
N THR A 90 12.56 -5.14 -0.09
CA THR A 90 12.97 -5.83 -1.31
C THR A 90 11.99 -6.95 -1.64
N PRO A 91 11.86 -7.34 -2.93
CA PRO A 91 10.95 -8.43 -3.30
C PRO A 91 11.22 -9.77 -2.62
N GLY A 92 12.47 -10.00 -2.20
CA GLY A 92 12.87 -11.25 -1.55
C GLY A 92 12.89 -11.19 -0.02
N ASP A 93 12.35 -10.15 0.59
CA ASP A 93 12.36 -9.99 2.04
C ASP A 93 11.60 -11.09 2.77
N SER A 94 12.12 -11.45 3.96
CA SER A 94 11.38 -12.25 4.92
C SER A 94 10.16 -11.47 5.43
N MET A 95 9.05 -12.16 5.62
CA MET A 95 7.81 -11.54 6.13
C MET A 95 7.81 -11.30 7.64
N GLU A 96 8.88 -11.64 8.34
CA GLU A 96 8.96 -11.55 9.81
C GLU A 96 8.78 -10.14 10.36
N ASN A 97 9.25 -9.13 9.62
CA ASN A 97 9.18 -7.73 10.04
C ASN A 97 8.04 -6.95 9.39
N TYR A 98 7.10 -7.64 8.75
CA TYR A 98 5.98 -7.03 8.04
C TYR A 98 4.67 -7.25 8.78
N TRP A 99 3.84 -6.20 8.79
CA TRP A 99 2.48 -6.22 9.31
C TRP A 99 1.52 -5.83 8.19
N PHE A 100 0.64 -6.74 7.84
CA PHE A 100 -0.32 -6.55 6.75
C PHE A 100 -1.70 -6.21 7.31
N THR A 101 -2.34 -5.17 6.76
CA THR A 101 -3.70 -4.79 7.21
C THR A 101 -4.72 -5.86 6.81
N PRO A 102 -5.86 -5.95 7.54
CA PRO A 102 -6.91 -6.90 7.15
C PRO A 102 -7.42 -6.71 5.73
N MET A 103 -7.56 -5.47 5.27
CA MET A 103 -8.02 -5.16 3.91
C MET A 103 -7.06 -5.68 2.83
N TYR A 104 -5.78 -5.82 3.13
CA TYR A 104 -4.78 -6.38 2.22
C TYR A 104 -5.17 -7.78 1.74
N PHE A 105 -5.86 -8.56 2.57
CA PHE A 105 -6.28 -9.93 2.28
C PHE A 105 -7.68 -10.03 1.67
N SER A 106 -8.32 -8.90 1.34
CA SER A 106 -9.64 -8.92 0.71
C SER A 106 -9.57 -9.54 -0.69
N ASP A 107 -10.72 -9.98 -1.20
CA ASP A 107 -10.82 -10.66 -2.50
C ASP A 107 -10.30 -9.79 -3.65
N VAL A 108 -10.61 -8.50 -3.65
CA VAL A 108 -10.15 -7.55 -4.69
C VAL A 108 -8.63 -7.50 -4.75
N TRP A 109 -7.98 -7.34 -3.60
CA TRP A 109 -6.53 -7.25 -3.53
C TRP A 109 -5.85 -8.59 -3.81
N HIS A 110 -6.43 -9.67 -3.34
CA HIS A 110 -5.94 -11.02 -3.64
C HIS A 110 -6.01 -11.29 -5.15
N THR A 111 -7.11 -10.96 -5.79
CA THR A 111 -7.30 -11.13 -7.23
C THR A 111 -6.28 -10.31 -8.03
N ARG A 112 -6.04 -9.06 -7.65
CA ARG A 112 -5.02 -8.22 -8.29
C ARG A 112 -3.62 -8.82 -8.20
N ARG A 113 -3.24 -9.32 -7.04
CA ARG A 113 -1.92 -9.96 -6.85
C ARG A 113 -1.80 -11.22 -7.70
N THR A 114 -2.84 -12.02 -7.77
CA THR A 114 -2.87 -13.24 -8.57
C THR A 114 -2.73 -12.92 -10.06
N ILE A 115 -3.47 -11.96 -10.56
CA ILE A 115 -3.39 -11.51 -11.95
C ILE A 115 -1.99 -10.98 -12.27
N ARG A 116 -1.43 -10.17 -11.39
CA ARG A 116 -0.08 -9.61 -11.58
C ARG A 116 0.98 -10.70 -11.65
N THR A 117 0.92 -11.69 -10.76
CA THR A 117 1.83 -12.84 -10.76
C THR A 117 1.72 -13.60 -12.08
N PHE A 118 0.50 -13.84 -12.54
CA PHE A 118 0.22 -14.53 -13.80
C PHE A 118 0.81 -13.75 -14.98
N MET A 119 0.60 -12.42 -15.03
CA MET A 119 1.14 -11.57 -16.10
C MET A 119 2.67 -11.54 -16.10
N ASP A 120 3.30 -11.52 -14.94
CA ASP A 120 4.76 -11.56 -14.81
C ASP A 120 5.33 -12.89 -15.32
N LEU A 121 4.65 -14.01 -15.07
CA LEU A 121 5.04 -15.31 -15.61
C LEU A 121 4.98 -15.32 -17.14
N PHE A 122 3.96 -14.70 -17.72
CA PHE A 122 3.85 -14.57 -19.18
C PHE A 122 4.98 -13.74 -19.78
N LYS A 123 5.41 -12.68 -19.11
CA LYS A 123 6.53 -11.85 -19.56
C LYS A 123 7.83 -12.64 -19.57
N GLU A 124 8.06 -13.49 -18.58
CA GLU A 124 9.26 -14.34 -18.51
C GLU A 124 9.27 -15.36 -19.66
N ASP A 125 8.13 -15.95 -19.97
CA ASP A 125 8.00 -16.93 -21.06
C ASP A 125 8.16 -16.27 -22.44
N ALA A 126 7.86 -14.98 -22.57
CA ALA A 126 7.95 -14.25 -23.84
C ALA A 126 9.38 -13.79 -24.16
N THR A 127 10.31 -13.89 -23.21
CA THR A 127 11.72 -13.55 -23.42
C THR A 127 12.58 -14.79 -23.55
#